data_6e0fe1b625a060e2342c82ac70b337c1
#
_entry.id   6e0fe1b625a060e2342c82ac70b337c1
#
_cell.length_a   1.000
_cell.length_b   1.000
_cell.length_c   1.000
_cell.angle_alpha   90.00
_cell.angle_beta   90.00
_cell.angle_gamma   90.00
#
_symmetry.space_group_name_H-M   'P 1'
#
loop_
_entity.id
_entity.type
_entity.pdbx_description
1 polymer ?
#
loop_
_entity_poly.entity_id
_entity_poly.type
_entity_poly.pdbx_seq_one_letter_code
_entity_poly.pdbx_strand_id
1 'polypeptide(L)'
;QAKAVDWNAYESIKVLYQTTLNADQFEDVVRYIESRNGSVHRAKTICYATKRHQEAARELAADPEVEAAVVIGGKHSANTHHLYEICKRLKPSHLVQGVEDIDPAWFSGMSCVGITAGASTPDYVVSEVEELLRKL
;
A
#
# COMPACT_ATOMS: atom_id res chain seq x y z
N GLN A 1 15.04 9.88 12.19
CA GLN A 1 16.29 10.02 11.40
C GLN A 1 16.38 11.41 10.76
N ALA A 2 15.37 11.90 10.03
CA ALA A 2 15.41 13.23 9.40
C ALA A 2 15.66 14.39 10.39
N LYS A 3 15.21 14.28 11.63
CA LYS A 3 15.41 15.27 12.70
C LYS A 3 16.84 15.33 13.23
N ALA A 4 17.68 14.34 12.94
CA ALA A 4 19.08 14.28 13.41
C ALA A 4 20.07 14.91 12.42
N VAL A 5 19.59 15.40 11.27
CA VAL A 5 20.42 16.01 10.22
C VAL A 5 20.29 17.54 10.31
N ASP A 6 21.43 18.24 10.26
CA ASP A 6 21.43 19.70 10.09
C ASP A 6 21.24 20.04 8.60
N TRP A 7 19.99 20.28 8.23
CA TRP A 7 19.62 20.60 6.85
C TRP A 7 20.10 21.96 6.37
N ASN A 8 20.41 22.87 7.29
CA ASN A 8 20.93 24.21 6.94
C ASN A 8 22.39 24.16 6.47
N ALA A 9 23.11 23.07 6.75
CA ALA A 9 24.49 22.89 6.31
C ALA A 9 24.63 22.65 4.79
N TYR A 10 23.50 22.48 4.08
CA TYR A 10 23.49 22.18 2.64
C TYR A 10 22.97 23.37 1.83
N GLU A 11 23.67 23.71 0.76
CA GLU A 11 23.29 24.77 -0.18
C GLU A 11 22.01 24.44 -0.96
N SER A 12 21.85 23.18 -1.32
CA SER A 12 20.69 22.65 -2.05
C SER A 12 20.45 21.18 -1.71
N ILE A 13 19.19 20.80 -1.59
CA ILE A 13 18.77 19.44 -1.25
C ILE A 13 17.89 18.89 -2.39
N LYS A 14 18.28 17.77 -2.97
CA LYS A 14 17.43 17.05 -3.92
C LYS A 14 16.83 15.82 -3.23
N VAL A 15 15.50 15.76 -3.19
CA VAL A 15 14.77 14.67 -2.58
C VAL A 15 14.27 13.69 -3.65
N LEU A 16 14.67 12.43 -3.52
CA LEU A 16 14.26 11.32 -4.36
C LEU A 16 13.42 10.34 -3.54
N TYR A 17 12.38 9.82 -4.14
CA TYR A 17 11.48 8.85 -3.51
C TYR A 17 11.77 7.44 -4.02
N GLN A 18 11.74 6.48 -3.14
CA GLN A 18 11.54 5.09 -3.55
C GLN A 18 10.07 4.92 -3.98
N THR A 19 9.84 4.27 -5.13
CA THR A 19 8.51 4.15 -5.76
C THR A 19 7.45 3.44 -4.93
N THR A 20 7.85 2.68 -3.90
CA THR A 20 6.98 1.87 -3.03
C THR A 20 6.73 2.49 -1.65
N LEU A 21 7.25 3.71 -1.38
CA LEU A 21 7.04 4.37 -0.10
C LEU A 21 5.61 4.90 0.07
N ASN A 22 5.19 4.95 1.35
CA ASN A 22 3.98 5.64 1.74
C ASN A 22 4.10 7.14 1.42
N ALA A 23 3.31 7.62 0.46
CA ALA A 23 3.34 9.00 0.01
C ALA A 23 3.08 10.00 1.16
N ASP A 24 2.15 9.68 2.07
CA ASP A 24 1.75 10.57 3.16
C ASP A 24 2.86 10.73 4.20
N GLN A 25 3.47 9.61 4.65
CA GLN A 25 4.61 9.65 5.60
C GLN A 25 5.82 10.37 5.02
N PHE A 26 6.01 10.25 3.71
CA PHE A 26 7.12 10.89 3.05
C PHE A 26 6.90 12.39 2.89
N GLU A 27 5.68 12.83 2.62
CA GLU A 27 5.31 14.23 2.53
C GLU A 27 5.62 14.98 3.84
N ASP A 28 5.34 14.37 4.99
CA ASP A 28 5.68 14.93 6.30
C ASP A 28 7.19 15.11 6.49
N VAL A 29 8.00 14.14 6.02
CA VAL A 29 9.46 14.25 6.06
C VAL A 29 9.96 15.37 5.16
N VAL A 30 9.41 15.50 3.96
CA VAL A 30 9.80 16.57 3.02
C VAL A 30 9.43 17.94 3.55
N ARG A 31 8.22 18.13 4.07
CA ARG A 31 7.78 19.37 4.71
C ARG A 31 8.70 19.76 5.87
N TYR A 32 9.13 18.78 6.66
CA TYR A 32 10.10 19.04 7.72
C TYR A 32 11.43 19.53 7.16
N ILE A 33 11.97 18.94 6.10
CA ILE A 33 13.22 19.37 5.46
C ILE A 33 13.04 20.77 4.88
N GLU A 34 11.95 21.04 4.17
CA GLU A 34 11.62 22.36 3.60
C GLU A 34 11.50 23.45 4.66
N SER A 35 11.00 23.12 5.84
CA SER A 35 10.95 24.06 6.96
C SER A 35 12.34 24.45 7.51
N ARG A 36 13.39 23.69 7.15
CA ARG A 36 14.77 23.89 7.60
C ARG A 36 15.70 24.39 6.52
N ASN A 37 15.38 24.15 5.26
CA ASN A 37 16.19 24.59 4.12
C ASN A 37 15.26 25.06 2.99
N GLY A 38 15.44 26.31 2.56
CA GLY A 38 14.62 26.93 1.51
C GLY A 38 14.92 26.45 0.10
N SER A 39 16.00 25.67 -0.12
CA SER A 39 16.43 25.19 -1.44
C SER A 39 16.25 23.67 -1.56
N VAL A 40 14.99 23.21 -1.50
CA VAL A 40 14.64 21.78 -1.62
C VAL A 40 13.98 21.51 -2.96
N HIS A 41 14.59 20.61 -3.73
CA HIS A 41 14.09 20.18 -5.05
C HIS A 41 13.48 18.78 -4.95
N ARG A 42 12.18 18.67 -5.20
CA ARG A 42 11.45 17.40 -5.23
C ARG A 42 11.50 16.78 -6.62
N ALA A 43 12.07 15.60 -6.76
CA ALA A 43 11.90 14.81 -7.97
C ALA A 43 10.61 13.97 -7.86
N LYS A 44 9.72 14.05 -8.85
CA LYS A 44 8.50 13.24 -8.93
C LYS A 44 8.88 11.80 -9.32
N THR A 45 9.35 11.00 -8.37
CA THR A 45 9.80 9.62 -8.62
C THR A 45 8.81 8.55 -8.15
N ILE A 46 7.67 8.94 -7.53
CA ILE A 46 6.60 7.98 -7.23
C ILE A 46 5.98 7.53 -8.55
N CYS A 47 6.02 6.23 -8.80
CA CYS A 47 5.40 5.65 -9.98
C CYS A 47 3.89 5.89 -9.95
N TYR A 48 3.33 6.40 -11.04
CA TYR A 48 1.89 6.63 -11.18
C TYR A 48 1.07 5.36 -10.90
N ALA A 49 1.58 4.20 -11.32
CA ALA A 49 0.95 2.91 -11.06
C ALA A 49 0.84 2.61 -9.56
N THR A 50 1.91 2.83 -8.78
CA THR A 50 1.87 2.62 -7.32
C THR A 50 0.83 3.50 -6.63
N LYS A 51 0.73 4.77 -7.05
CA LYS A 51 -0.28 5.69 -6.51
C LYS A 51 -1.70 5.22 -6.83
N ARG A 52 -1.95 4.81 -8.07
CA ARG A 52 -3.25 4.25 -8.48
C ARG A 52 -3.64 3.00 -7.70
N HIS A 53 -2.70 2.07 -7.46
CA HIS A 53 -2.95 0.88 -6.64
C HIS A 53 -3.32 1.24 -5.20
N GLN A 54 -2.67 2.25 -4.62
CA GLN A 54 -3.00 2.72 -3.26
C GLN A 54 -4.39 3.40 -3.21
N GLU A 55 -4.73 4.20 -4.21
CA GLU A 55 -6.05 4.82 -4.34
C GLU A 55 -7.14 3.76 -4.50
N ALA A 56 -6.96 2.80 -5.40
CA ALA A 56 -7.89 1.69 -5.60
C ALA A 56 -8.07 0.83 -4.33
N ALA A 57 -7.01 0.59 -3.57
CA ALA A 57 -7.12 -0.14 -2.29
C ALA A 57 -7.90 0.65 -1.24
N ARG A 58 -7.78 1.99 -1.20
CA ARG A 58 -8.60 2.85 -0.33
C ARG A 58 -10.07 2.82 -0.74
N GLU A 59 -10.35 2.96 -2.02
CA GLU A 59 -11.71 2.93 -2.56
C GLU A 59 -12.39 1.60 -2.26
N LEU A 60 -11.71 0.47 -2.54
CA LEU A 60 -12.17 -0.86 -2.23
C LEU A 60 -12.47 -1.03 -0.73
N ALA A 61 -11.56 -0.60 0.14
CA ALA A 61 -11.76 -0.74 1.59
C ALA A 61 -12.78 0.26 2.15
N ALA A 62 -13.03 1.38 1.49
CA ALA A 62 -14.04 2.36 1.88
C ALA A 62 -15.46 1.98 1.40
N ASP A 63 -15.58 1.06 0.45
CA ASP A 63 -16.86 0.61 -0.07
C ASP A 63 -17.70 -0.05 1.04
N PRO A 64 -18.92 0.44 1.31
CA PRO A 64 -19.77 -0.11 2.36
C PRO A 64 -20.25 -1.55 2.09
N GLU A 65 -20.26 -2.00 0.84
CA GLU A 65 -20.64 -3.37 0.49
C GLU A 65 -19.52 -4.37 0.79
N VAL A 66 -18.26 -3.94 0.82
CA VAL A 66 -17.12 -4.79 1.11
C VAL A 66 -17.00 -5.01 2.61
N GLU A 67 -17.06 -6.28 3.05
CA GLU A 67 -17.03 -6.67 4.46
C GLU A 67 -15.62 -7.01 4.95
N ALA A 68 -14.76 -7.55 4.06
CA ALA A 68 -13.37 -7.82 4.32
C ALA A 68 -12.52 -7.60 3.07
N ALA A 69 -11.20 -7.45 3.22
CA ALA A 69 -10.27 -7.32 2.11
C ALA A 69 -9.18 -8.39 2.14
N VAL A 70 -8.90 -8.97 0.98
CA VAL A 70 -7.75 -9.85 0.74
C VAL A 70 -6.72 -9.10 -0.07
N VAL A 71 -5.51 -9.01 0.47
CA VAL A 71 -4.36 -8.36 -0.18
C VAL A 71 -3.37 -9.44 -0.59
N ILE A 72 -3.20 -9.62 -1.90
CA ILE A 72 -2.39 -10.70 -2.46
C ILE A 72 -1.00 -10.19 -2.80
N GLY A 73 0.04 -10.90 -2.35
CA GLY A 73 1.42 -10.64 -2.76
C GLY A 73 2.45 -11.04 -1.71
N GLY A 74 3.72 -10.83 -2.04
CA GLY A 74 4.83 -11.29 -1.20
C GLY A 74 4.84 -10.65 0.19
N LYS A 75 4.99 -11.48 1.23
CA LYS A 75 5.09 -11.05 2.66
C LYS A 75 6.26 -10.09 2.93
N HIS A 76 7.26 -10.02 2.04
CA HIS A 76 8.38 -9.10 2.13
C HIS A 76 8.29 -7.90 1.17
N SER A 77 7.21 -7.80 0.39
CA SER A 77 6.99 -6.69 -0.52
C SER A 77 6.49 -5.45 0.22
N ALA A 78 7.28 -4.39 0.22
CA ALA A 78 6.90 -3.11 0.83
C ALA A 78 5.60 -2.55 0.23
N ASN A 79 5.39 -2.70 -1.09
CA ASN A 79 4.16 -2.28 -1.74
C ASN A 79 2.94 -3.09 -1.25
N THR A 80 3.05 -4.42 -1.18
CA THR A 80 1.98 -5.29 -0.69
C THR A 80 1.62 -4.97 0.77
N HIS A 81 2.63 -4.83 1.63
CA HIS A 81 2.40 -4.41 3.01
C HIS A 81 1.70 -3.05 3.11
N HIS A 82 2.05 -2.11 2.24
CA HIS A 82 1.42 -0.81 2.27
C HIS A 82 -0.06 -0.88 1.87
N LEU A 83 -0.41 -1.67 0.84
CA LEU A 83 -1.81 -1.93 0.48
C LEU A 83 -2.58 -2.59 1.64
N TYR A 84 -1.96 -3.58 2.29
CA TYR A 84 -2.54 -4.23 3.47
C TYR A 84 -2.82 -3.24 4.60
N GLU A 85 -1.88 -2.37 4.94
CA GLU A 85 -2.09 -1.36 5.99
C GLU A 85 -3.18 -0.33 5.61
N ILE A 86 -3.35 -0.01 4.32
CA ILE A 86 -4.45 0.83 3.86
C ILE A 86 -5.80 0.13 4.12
N CYS A 87 -5.95 -1.11 3.68
CA CYS A 87 -7.20 -1.87 3.84
C CYS A 87 -7.52 -2.12 5.32
N LYS A 88 -6.55 -2.55 6.11
CA LYS A 88 -6.69 -2.89 7.53
C LYS A 88 -7.17 -1.75 8.41
N ARG A 89 -6.96 -0.50 8.02
CA ARG A 89 -7.46 0.67 8.75
C ARG A 89 -8.97 0.85 8.65
N LEU A 90 -9.59 0.27 7.63
CA LEU A 90 -11.00 0.47 7.29
C LEU A 90 -11.83 -0.81 7.41
N LYS A 91 -11.23 -1.97 7.15
CA LYS A 91 -11.93 -3.28 7.10
C LYS A 91 -11.06 -4.39 7.72
N PRO A 92 -11.65 -5.48 8.21
CA PRO A 92 -10.92 -6.73 8.43
C PRO A 92 -10.15 -7.10 7.16
N SER A 93 -8.85 -7.36 7.27
CA SER A 93 -8.00 -7.54 6.09
C SER A 93 -6.99 -8.65 6.32
N HIS A 94 -6.72 -9.43 5.27
CA HIS A 94 -5.81 -10.55 5.29
C HIS A 94 -4.78 -10.41 4.18
N LEU A 95 -3.49 -10.59 4.52
CA LEU A 95 -2.39 -10.59 3.56
C LEU A 95 -2.02 -12.02 3.26
N VAL A 96 -2.13 -12.42 1.99
CA VAL A 96 -1.89 -13.78 1.51
C VAL A 96 -0.91 -13.79 0.34
N GLN A 97 -0.14 -14.88 0.20
CA GLN A 97 0.73 -15.06 -0.97
C GLN A 97 0.03 -15.88 -2.07
N GLY A 98 -0.93 -16.74 -1.70
CA GLY A 98 -1.71 -17.59 -2.56
C GLY A 98 -2.88 -18.21 -1.82
N VAL A 99 -3.54 -19.17 -2.45
CA VAL A 99 -4.72 -19.87 -1.90
C VAL A 99 -4.42 -20.65 -0.62
N GLU A 100 -3.19 -21.11 -0.46
CA GLU A 100 -2.73 -21.88 0.70
C GLU A 100 -2.69 -21.06 2.01
N ASP A 101 -2.64 -19.74 1.93
CA ASP A 101 -2.65 -18.85 3.09
C ASP A 101 -4.09 -18.49 3.54
N ILE A 102 -5.12 -18.92 2.79
CA ILE A 102 -6.51 -18.54 3.05
C ILE A 102 -7.16 -19.52 4.05
N ASP A 103 -7.67 -18.97 5.14
CA ASP A 103 -8.57 -19.69 6.03
C ASP A 103 -10.03 -19.32 5.68
N PRO A 104 -10.84 -20.29 5.20
CA PRO A 104 -12.24 -20.06 4.86
C PRO A 104 -13.07 -19.46 6.01
N ALA A 105 -12.68 -19.74 7.26
CA ALA A 105 -13.38 -19.23 8.43
C ALA A 105 -13.36 -17.69 8.53
N TRP A 106 -12.37 -17.03 7.91
CA TRP A 106 -12.29 -15.56 7.89
C TRP A 106 -13.47 -14.90 7.19
N PHE A 107 -14.11 -15.62 6.27
CA PHE A 107 -15.15 -15.07 5.38
C PHE A 107 -16.55 -15.67 5.66
N SER A 108 -16.66 -16.44 6.74
CA SER A 108 -17.94 -17.10 7.09
C SER A 108 -19.06 -16.08 7.29
N GLY A 109 -20.12 -16.22 6.49
CA GLY A 109 -21.30 -15.35 6.53
C GLY A 109 -21.12 -14.01 5.83
N MET A 110 -19.99 -13.75 5.18
CA MET A 110 -19.76 -12.54 4.37
C MET A 110 -20.35 -12.72 2.98
N SER A 111 -20.91 -11.64 2.44
CA SER A 111 -21.50 -11.60 1.09
C SER A 111 -20.57 -10.97 0.07
N CYS A 112 -19.65 -10.11 0.52
CA CYS A 112 -18.74 -9.38 -0.38
C CYS A 112 -17.35 -9.24 0.23
N VAL A 113 -16.37 -9.82 -0.45
CA VAL A 113 -14.94 -9.75 -0.11
C VAL A 113 -14.18 -9.03 -1.21
N GLY A 114 -13.50 -7.94 -0.86
CA GLY A 114 -12.68 -7.20 -1.79
C GLY A 114 -11.30 -7.82 -1.99
N ILE A 115 -10.80 -7.80 -3.22
CA ILE A 115 -9.47 -8.33 -3.56
C ILE A 115 -8.61 -7.19 -4.12
N THR A 116 -7.38 -7.08 -3.62
CA THR A 116 -6.33 -6.23 -4.21
C THR A 116 -5.01 -6.97 -4.22
N ALA A 117 -4.10 -6.59 -5.11
CA ALA A 117 -2.83 -7.27 -5.26
C ALA A 117 -1.65 -6.31 -5.38
N GLY A 118 -0.49 -6.74 -4.92
CA GLY A 118 0.76 -6.03 -5.16
C GLY A 118 1.13 -5.99 -6.64
N ALA A 119 1.78 -4.90 -7.10
CA ALA A 119 2.10 -4.66 -8.50
C ALA A 119 2.95 -5.77 -9.18
N SER A 120 3.64 -6.58 -8.40
CA SER A 120 4.44 -7.72 -8.89
C SER A 120 3.75 -9.07 -8.70
N THR A 121 2.50 -9.10 -8.26
CA THR A 121 1.74 -10.34 -8.08
C THR A 121 1.31 -10.85 -9.45
N PRO A 122 1.60 -12.12 -9.80
CA PRO A 122 1.17 -12.68 -11.08
C PRO A 122 -0.37 -12.81 -11.16
N ASP A 123 -0.94 -12.54 -12.34
CA ASP A 123 -2.39 -12.56 -12.54
C ASP A 123 -3.03 -13.93 -12.23
N TYR A 124 -2.30 -15.04 -12.49
CA TYR A 124 -2.82 -16.37 -12.18
C TYR A 124 -3.05 -16.60 -10.69
N VAL A 125 -2.18 -16.03 -9.82
CA VAL A 125 -2.37 -16.13 -8.36
C VAL A 125 -3.61 -15.37 -7.92
N VAL A 126 -3.86 -14.20 -8.52
CA VAL A 126 -5.07 -13.42 -8.25
C VAL A 126 -6.32 -14.21 -8.66
N SER A 127 -6.28 -14.82 -9.84
CA SER A 127 -7.40 -15.62 -10.36
C SER A 127 -7.68 -16.85 -9.47
N GLU A 128 -6.65 -17.57 -9.02
CA GLU A 128 -6.80 -18.72 -8.13
C GLU A 128 -7.44 -18.33 -6.79
N VAL A 129 -7.01 -17.20 -6.21
CA VAL A 129 -7.60 -16.67 -4.97
C VAL A 129 -9.06 -16.27 -5.20
N GLU A 130 -9.37 -15.57 -6.30
CA GLU A 130 -10.73 -15.18 -6.64
C GLU A 130 -11.64 -16.40 -6.81
N GLU A 131 -11.18 -17.43 -7.54
CA GLU A 131 -11.94 -18.66 -7.73
C GLU A 131 -12.20 -19.40 -6.40
N LEU A 132 -11.24 -19.39 -5.48
CA LEU A 132 -11.43 -19.98 -4.16
C LEU A 132 -12.49 -19.20 -3.37
N LEU A 133 -12.37 -17.88 -3.29
CA LEU A 133 -13.31 -17.03 -2.53
C LEU A 133 -14.74 -17.10 -3.07
N ARG A 134 -14.94 -17.28 -4.38
CA ARG A 134 -16.26 -17.46 -4.99
C ARG A 134 -16.95 -18.79 -4.61
N LYS A 135 -16.20 -19.76 -4.08
CA LYS A 135 -16.71 -21.08 -3.67
C LYS A 135 -17.00 -21.17 -2.18
N LEU A 136 -16.60 -20.17 -1.40
CA LEU A 136 -16.84 -20.08 0.03
C LEU A 136 -18.20 -19.48 0.34
#